data_26271d2a21ab7810ec99ef34dd03f8eb
#
_entry.id   26271d2a21ab7810ec99ef34dd03f8eb
#
_cell.length_a   1.000
_cell.length_b   1.000
_cell.length_c   1.000
_cell.angle_alpha   90.00
_cell.angle_beta   90.00
_cell.angle_gamma   90.00
#
_symmetry.space_group_name_H-M   'P 1'
#
loop_
_entity.id
_entity.type
_entity.pdbx_description
1 polymer ?
#
loop_
_entity_poly.entity_id
_entity_poly.type
_entity_poly.pdbx_seq_one_letter_code
_entity_poly.pdbx_strand_id
1 'polypeptide(L)'
;MNHRFDSKSPGRPGRAGFRFVTGATLTACLVVLGNGNALGQESSSRPGQVPASSSQSVVRLDIAQAVARALDENREVRDARLALELANEQVSEAWGGLLPSLDLNSSYTRNIEPPVSFLPAIFIDPGAPTDSLIPVQFGADNAWNASFSLEQPLFEAGLFIGLGAASRFRLLQEEAVRGRSQAVVTQVRTAYYQLLLDLENHRLLSHSVERVEASLNETEALYRSGLGPEYDVLRLQVELTNLQANLDRAENLVRQSRRTLAVLLNVDDLESVEVVGTLATVDLESIEANEPENAMLLAFAGFDPRALELEQAVAQGQEARSDIRQLELTEDLRKAELRLEQGEYLPRISAFGNYTVVAQQNGSPSFFGSPANRGTAKAVGITVSLPIFTGFKRDARIDQKRVALRQAETQTEVFRDQAEGQVKSFREQVAEARQRALAQALAVRQAPRGFEIATAQFREGLGSQLELTDSEGALRESEFNYAQAVYDFLVARARLDESVGLVPGIDVQPELIRSEQ
;
A
#
# COMPACT_ATOMS: atom_id res chain seq x y z
N MET A 1 -6.43 -43.43 -8.21
CA MET A 1 -6.57 -43.37 -6.75
C MET A 1 -7.17 -42.02 -6.44
N ASN A 2 -8.46 -42.04 -6.04
CA ASN A 2 -9.28 -40.82 -5.87
C ASN A 2 -8.95 -40.12 -4.54
N HIS A 3 -8.60 -38.85 -4.57
CA HIS A 3 -8.75 -37.97 -3.40
C HIS A 3 -9.70 -36.82 -3.76
N ARG A 4 -10.88 -36.91 -3.15
CA ARG A 4 -11.90 -35.87 -3.10
C ARG A 4 -11.37 -34.69 -2.27
N PHE A 5 -11.40 -33.51 -2.84
CA PHE A 5 -11.33 -32.23 -2.10
C PHE A 5 -12.73 -31.85 -1.63
N ASP A 6 -12.93 -31.83 -0.32
CA ASP A 6 -14.10 -31.28 0.34
C ASP A 6 -14.05 -29.74 0.26
N SER A 7 -14.96 -29.17 -0.53
CA SER A 7 -15.21 -27.74 -0.58
C SER A 7 -16.07 -27.33 0.62
N LYS A 8 -15.48 -26.75 1.66
CA LYS A 8 -16.22 -26.02 2.67
C LYS A 8 -16.70 -24.69 2.10
N SER A 9 -17.99 -24.57 1.84
CA SER A 9 -18.69 -23.33 1.53
C SER A 9 -18.68 -22.38 2.74
N PRO A 10 -18.46 -21.07 2.56
CA PRO A 10 -18.65 -20.10 3.63
C PRO A 10 -20.12 -19.90 3.96
N GLY A 11 -20.42 -19.87 5.26
CA GLY A 11 -21.76 -19.78 5.83
C GLY A 11 -22.49 -18.51 5.37
N ARG A 12 -23.75 -18.69 5.02
CA ARG A 12 -24.72 -17.63 4.75
C ARG A 12 -24.92 -16.77 6.02
N PRO A 13 -24.95 -15.45 5.94
CA PRO A 13 -25.38 -14.60 7.04
C PRO A 13 -26.89 -14.78 7.27
N GLY A 14 -27.25 -14.87 8.55
CA GLY A 14 -28.61 -15.16 9.02
C GLY A 14 -29.63 -14.12 8.53
N ARG A 15 -30.77 -14.62 8.09
CA ARG A 15 -31.97 -13.84 7.81
C ARG A 15 -32.45 -13.17 9.11
N ALA A 16 -32.23 -11.87 9.24
CA ALA A 16 -32.94 -11.04 10.18
C ALA A 16 -34.37 -10.89 9.69
N GLY A 17 -35.32 -11.51 10.40
CA GLY A 17 -36.74 -11.41 10.12
C GLY A 17 -37.25 -10.01 10.41
N PHE A 18 -37.67 -9.30 9.39
CA PHE A 18 -38.39 -8.03 9.50
C PHE A 18 -39.81 -8.34 10.02
N ARG A 19 -40.06 -8.08 11.30
CA ARG A 19 -41.41 -7.99 11.84
C ARG A 19 -41.96 -6.59 11.53
N PHE A 20 -42.99 -6.52 10.68
CA PHE A 20 -43.81 -5.31 10.52
C PHE A 20 -44.50 -5.01 11.84
N VAL A 21 -44.11 -3.92 12.50
CA VAL A 21 -44.85 -3.31 13.59
C VAL A 21 -45.69 -2.18 12.98
N THR A 22 -46.98 -2.39 12.85
CA THR A 22 -47.95 -1.35 12.56
C THR A 22 -48.18 -0.52 13.81
N GLY A 23 -47.77 0.74 13.76
CA GLY A 23 -48.01 1.69 14.84
C GLY A 23 -47.02 2.87 14.77
N ALA A 24 -47.17 3.76 13.79
CA ALA A 24 -46.37 4.97 13.68
C ALA A 24 -47.06 6.13 14.38
N THR A 25 -46.64 6.47 15.56
CA THR A 25 -46.77 7.80 16.12
C THR A 25 -45.45 8.55 15.87
N LEU A 26 -45.49 9.47 14.89
CA LEU A 26 -44.41 10.37 14.57
C LEU A 26 -44.28 11.43 15.68
N THR A 27 -43.35 11.25 16.60
CA THR A 27 -42.93 12.30 17.54
C THR A 27 -41.73 13.03 16.95
N ALA A 28 -41.91 14.25 16.49
CA ALA A 28 -40.86 15.13 15.99
C ALA A 28 -39.97 15.53 17.16
N CYS A 29 -38.70 15.07 17.17
CA CYS A 29 -37.67 15.60 18.07
C CYS A 29 -37.14 16.95 17.54
N LEU A 30 -37.56 18.02 18.19
CA LEU A 30 -36.98 19.36 18.08
C LEU A 30 -35.68 19.36 18.90
N VAL A 31 -34.53 19.51 18.25
CA VAL A 31 -33.26 19.71 18.96
C VAL A 31 -33.16 21.20 19.33
N VAL A 32 -33.33 21.51 20.61
CA VAL A 32 -33.07 22.81 21.19
C VAL A 32 -31.59 22.87 21.56
N LEU A 33 -30.86 23.77 20.94
CA LEU A 33 -29.50 24.16 21.37
C LEU A 33 -29.60 24.93 22.69
N GLY A 34 -29.28 24.28 23.80
CA GLY A 34 -29.15 24.89 25.10
C GLY A 34 -27.69 25.19 25.41
N ASN A 35 -27.35 26.46 25.56
CA ASN A 35 -26.13 26.95 26.20
C ASN A 35 -26.11 26.53 27.67
N GLY A 36 -25.12 25.75 28.07
CA GLY A 36 -24.88 25.38 29.47
C GLY A 36 -23.48 25.81 29.92
N ASN A 37 -23.45 26.73 30.87
CA ASN A 37 -22.27 27.28 31.53
C ASN A 37 -21.38 26.21 32.15
N ALA A 38 -20.08 26.37 31.96
CA ALA A 38 -19.03 25.70 32.70
C ALA A 38 -18.98 26.19 34.16
N LEU A 39 -19.13 25.25 35.09
CA LEU A 39 -18.67 25.42 36.48
C LEU A 39 -17.42 24.55 36.65
N GLY A 40 -16.33 25.19 37.03
CA GLY A 40 -15.05 24.57 37.28
C GLY A 40 -15.11 23.59 38.47
N GLN A 41 -14.49 22.45 38.27
CA GLN A 41 -14.07 21.57 39.37
C GLN A 41 -12.55 21.57 39.43
N GLU A 42 -12.03 22.20 40.50
CA GLU A 42 -10.64 22.08 40.92
C GLU A 42 -10.33 20.61 41.25
N SER A 43 -9.53 19.97 40.43
CA SER A 43 -8.90 18.71 40.80
C SER A 43 -7.49 18.99 41.33
N SER A 44 -7.33 18.71 42.61
CA SER A 44 -6.07 18.75 43.35
C SER A 44 -4.98 17.93 42.64
N SER A 45 -3.93 18.61 42.23
CA SER A 45 -2.66 18.08 41.75
C SER A 45 -1.97 17.24 42.85
N ARG A 46 -1.89 15.93 42.67
CA ARG A 46 -0.89 15.10 43.37
C ARG A 46 0.46 15.29 42.68
N PRO A 47 1.56 15.54 43.43
CA PRO A 47 2.87 15.65 42.82
C PRO A 47 3.42 14.28 42.44
N GLY A 48 3.87 14.18 41.17
CA GLY A 48 5.02 13.42 40.74
C GLY A 48 5.05 11.93 40.99
N GLN A 49 4.39 11.15 40.16
CA GLN A 49 5.01 9.90 39.70
C GLN A 49 5.68 10.21 38.36
N VAL A 50 7.00 10.30 38.38
CA VAL A 50 7.84 10.16 37.19
C VAL A 50 7.49 8.81 36.59
N PRO A 51 7.03 8.73 35.32
CA PRO A 51 6.82 7.41 34.71
C PRO A 51 8.16 6.71 34.75
N ALA A 52 8.20 5.53 35.37
CA ALA A 52 9.34 4.65 35.31
C ALA A 52 9.76 4.55 33.84
N SER A 53 11.02 4.81 33.56
CA SER A 53 11.64 4.59 32.26
C SER A 53 11.19 3.20 31.78
N SER A 54 10.35 3.17 30.74
CA SER A 54 10.05 1.94 30.03
C SER A 54 11.40 1.37 29.64
N SER A 55 11.76 0.22 30.21
CA SER A 55 12.88 -0.56 29.75
C SER A 55 12.68 -0.72 28.25
N GLN A 56 13.54 -0.07 27.45
CA GLN A 56 13.54 -0.19 26.01
C GLN A 56 13.71 -1.67 25.70
N SER A 57 12.64 -2.34 25.32
CA SER A 57 12.70 -3.73 24.90
C SER A 57 13.29 -3.74 23.50
N VAL A 58 14.58 -4.09 23.43
CA VAL A 58 15.26 -4.33 22.15
C VAL A 58 14.49 -5.43 21.42
N VAL A 59 14.04 -5.11 20.21
CA VAL A 59 13.31 -6.04 19.35
C VAL A 59 14.32 -6.75 18.45
N ARG A 60 14.75 -7.93 18.89
CA ARG A 60 15.64 -8.79 18.11
C ARG A 60 14.85 -9.64 17.14
N LEU A 61 15.09 -9.50 15.85
CA LEU A 61 14.33 -10.13 14.78
C LEU A 61 15.25 -10.90 13.83
N ASP A 62 14.86 -12.11 13.49
CA ASP A 62 15.34 -12.76 12.28
C ASP A 62 14.60 -12.23 11.03
N ILE A 63 15.08 -12.61 9.84
CA ILE A 63 14.50 -12.12 8.58
C ILE A 63 13.05 -12.56 8.39
N ALA A 64 12.68 -13.77 8.87
CA ALA A 64 11.31 -14.29 8.78
C ALA A 64 10.36 -13.47 9.64
N GLN A 65 10.78 -13.19 10.87
CA GLN A 65 10.03 -12.36 11.82
C GLN A 65 9.91 -10.91 11.31
N ALA A 66 10.98 -10.37 10.73
CA ALA A 66 10.96 -9.03 10.14
C ALA A 66 9.96 -8.95 8.97
N VAL A 67 9.98 -9.93 8.07
CA VAL A 67 9.02 -10.00 6.94
C VAL A 67 7.59 -10.18 7.45
N ALA A 68 7.34 -11.10 8.39
CA ALA A 68 6.01 -11.34 8.96
C ALA A 68 5.46 -10.07 9.62
N ARG A 69 6.28 -9.39 10.44
CA ARG A 69 5.90 -8.14 11.08
C ARG A 69 5.58 -7.04 10.07
N ALA A 70 6.39 -6.89 9.02
CA ALA A 70 6.13 -5.90 7.98
C ALA A 70 4.82 -6.17 7.25
N LEU A 71 4.50 -7.43 6.92
CA LEU A 71 3.24 -7.79 6.28
C LEU A 71 2.02 -7.43 7.16
N ASP A 72 2.16 -7.49 8.47
CA ASP A 72 1.06 -7.18 9.39
C ASP A 72 0.96 -5.68 9.71
N GLU A 73 2.09 -5.01 9.97
CA GLU A 73 2.10 -3.68 10.56
C GLU A 73 2.52 -2.56 9.58
N ASN A 74 3.09 -2.89 8.41
CA ASN A 74 3.55 -1.89 7.45
C ASN A 74 2.41 -0.99 6.97
N ARG A 75 2.65 0.32 6.96
CA ARG A 75 1.65 1.33 6.60
C ARG A 75 1.20 1.26 5.15
N GLU A 76 2.11 0.91 4.23
CA GLU A 76 1.78 0.81 2.80
C GLU A 76 0.91 -0.42 2.50
N VAL A 77 1.16 -1.56 3.17
CA VAL A 77 0.30 -2.75 3.08
C VAL A 77 -1.07 -2.45 3.69
N ARG A 78 -1.10 -1.74 4.82
CA ARG A 78 -2.35 -1.33 5.46
C ARG A 78 -3.16 -0.39 4.58
N ASP A 79 -2.54 0.58 3.93
CA ASP A 79 -3.19 1.50 2.99
C ASP A 79 -3.80 0.74 1.80
N ALA A 80 -3.07 -0.21 1.22
CA ALA A 80 -3.59 -1.07 0.16
C ALA A 80 -4.80 -1.92 0.62
N ARG A 81 -4.78 -2.45 1.86
CA ARG A 81 -5.93 -3.17 2.43
C ARG A 81 -7.15 -2.27 2.63
N LEU A 82 -6.95 -1.02 3.05
CA LEU A 82 -8.03 -0.02 3.16
C LEU A 82 -8.60 0.33 1.77
N ALA A 83 -7.76 0.41 0.74
CA ALA A 83 -8.22 0.61 -0.64
C ALA A 83 -9.07 -0.58 -1.15
N LEU A 84 -8.73 -1.81 -0.76
CA LEU A 84 -9.56 -2.99 -1.04
C LEU A 84 -10.89 -2.95 -0.28
N GLU A 85 -10.89 -2.52 0.99
CA GLU A 85 -12.12 -2.34 1.77
C GLU A 85 -13.03 -1.28 1.12
N LEU A 86 -12.45 -0.14 0.70
CA LEU A 86 -13.19 0.87 -0.07
C LEU A 86 -13.81 0.30 -1.35
N ALA A 87 -13.07 -0.54 -2.09
CA ALA A 87 -13.57 -1.19 -3.30
C ALA A 87 -14.71 -2.18 -3.00
N ASN A 88 -14.70 -2.85 -1.85
CA ASN A 88 -15.81 -3.70 -1.42
C ASN A 88 -17.08 -2.87 -1.16
N GLU A 89 -16.96 -1.69 -0.54
CA GLU A 89 -18.11 -0.79 -0.33
C GLU A 89 -18.60 -0.21 -1.66
N GLN A 90 -17.74 0.06 -2.62
CA GLN A 90 -18.15 0.47 -3.97
C GLN A 90 -18.95 -0.63 -4.72
N VAL A 91 -18.63 -1.92 -4.49
CA VAL A 91 -19.46 -3.03 -4.99
C VAL A 91 -20.84 -3.01 -4.32
N SER A 92 -20.88 -2.76 -3.00
CA SER A 92 -22.14 -2.64 -2.24
C SER A 92 -22.98 -1.44 -2.72
N GLU A 93 -22.34 -0.31 -3.01
CA GLU A 93 -22.98 0.87 -3.62
C GLU A 93 -23.56 0.56 -5.01
N ALA A 94 -22.79 -0.15 -5.86
CA ALA A 94 -23.26 -0.56 -7.18
C ALA A 94 -24.49 -1.50 -7.11
N TRP A 95 -24.53 -2.39 -6.12
CA TRP A 95 -25.73 -3.19 -5.81
C TRP A 95 -26.90 -2.33 -5.34
N GLY A 96 -26.64 -1.30 -4.52
CA GLY A 96 -27.63 -0.34 -4.08
C GLY A 96 -28.34 0.37 -5.23
N GLY A 97 -27.63 0.65 -6.33
CA GLY A 97 -28.20 1.25 -7.53
C GLY A 97 -29.26 0.42 -8.24
N LEU A 98 -29.35 -0.89 -7.96
CA LEU A 98 -30.40 -1.78 -8.47
C LEU A 98 -31.65 -1.82 -7.57
N LEU A 99 -31.58 -1.28 -6.36
CA LEU A 99 -32.68 -1.26 -5.39
C LEU A 99 -33.54 0.00 -5.58
N PRO A 100 -34.81 -0.02 -5.06
CA PRO A 100 -35.65 1.17 -5.10
C PRO A 100 -35.07 2.28 -4.22
N SER A 101 -35.09 3.51 -4.72
CA SER A 101 -34.85 4.72 -3.93
C SER A 101 -36.17 5.31 -3.43
N LEU A 102 -36.16 5.85 -2.22
CA LEU A 102 -37.28 6.56 -1.61
C LEU A 102 -36.80 7.91 -1.12
N ASP A 103 -37.31 8.97 -1.71
CA ASP A 103 -36.94 10.34 -1.40
C ASP A 103 -38.10 11.10 -0.77
N LEU A 104 -37.85 11.93 0.21
CA LEU A 104 -38.76 12.91 0.76
C LEU A 104 -38.26 14.32 0.48
N ASN A 105 -39.00 15.03 -0.33
CA ASN A 105 -38.77 16.46 -0.58
C ASN A 105 -39.87 17.28 0.10
N SER A 106 -39.48 18.21 0.98
CA SER A 106 -40.44 19.12 1.60
C SER A 106 -39.96 20.55 1.47
N SER A 107 -40.88 21.44 1.07
CA SER A 107 -40.58 22.85 0.94
C SER A 107 -41.70 23.70 1.53
N TYR A 108 -41.35 24.85 2.07
CA TYR A 108 -42.23 25.95 2.42
C TYR A 108 -41.78 27.18 1.66
N THR A 109 -42.75 27.82 0.99
CA THR A 109 -42.52 29.07 0.27
C THR A 109 -43.43 30.14 0.81
N ARG A 110 -42.87 31.26 1.23
CA ARG A 110 -43.61 32.50 1.48
C ARG A 110 -43.55 33.34 0.22
N ASN A 111 -44.69 33.52 -0.43
CA ASN A 111 -44.84 34.45 -1.56
C ASN A 111 -45.06 35.85 -1.00
N ILE A 112 -44.13 36.76 -1.24
CA ILE A 112 -44.25 38.18 -0.83
C ILE A 112 -45.25 38.85 -1.74
N GLU A 113 -45.18 38.56 -3.04
CA GLU A 113 -46.17 38.92 -4.07
C GLU A 113 -46.53 37.66 -4.85
N PRO A 114 -47.75 37.09 -4.63
CA PRO A 114 -48.18 35.94 -5.41
C PRO A 114 -48.31 36.28 -6.91
N PRO A 115 -47.98 35.32 -7.80
CA PRO A 115 -48.01 35.58 -9.25
C PRO A 115 -49.41 35.96 -9.73
N VAL A 116 -49.44 36.92 -10.63
CA VAL A 116 -50.66 37.37 -11.31
C VAL A 116 -50.70 36.76 -12.71
N SER A 117 -51.83 36.11 -13.04
CA SER A 117 -52.11 35.63 -14.39
C SER A 117 -53.25 36.44 -14.99
N PHE A 118 -53.16 36.74 -16.28
CA PHE A 118 -54.19 37.47 -16.99
C PHE A 118 -55.18 36.47 -17.62
N LEU A 119 -56.45 36.50 -17.16
CA LEU A 119 -57.50 35.67 -17.69
C LEU A 119 -58.40 36.52 -18.60
N PRO A 120 -58.98 35.93 -19.68
CA PRO A 120 -60.04 36.61 -20.47
C PRO A 120 -61.20 37.03 -19.56
N ALA A 121 -61.59 38.28 -19.64
CA ALA A 121 -62.65 38.87 -18.78
C ALA A 121 -63.94 38.10 -18.85
N ILE A 122 -64.23 37.45 -19.97
CA ILE A 122 -65.45 36.66 -20.24
C ILE A 122 -65.67 35.51 -19.24
N PHE A 123 -64.60 35.03 -18.57
CA PHE A 123 -64.69 33.98 -17.51
C PHE A 123 -65.29 34.51 -16.21
N ILE A 124 -65.26 35.84 -15.98
CA ILE A 124 -65.81 36.47 -14.78
C ILE A 124 -67.03 37.28 -15.09
N ASP A 125 -67.05 37.99 -16.22
CA ASP A 125 -68.20 38.74 -16.73
C ASP A 125 -68.54 38.28 -18.18
N PRO A 126 -69.65 37.50 -18.38
CA PRO A 126 -70.04 37.04 -19.68
C PRO A 126 -70.38 38.15 -20.69
N GLY A 127 -70.57 39.40 -20.26
CA GLY A 127 -70.76 40.57 -21.08
C GLY A 127 -69.49 41.34 -21.46
N ALA A 128 -68.32 40.93 -21.00
CA ALA A 128 -67.05 41.61 -21.27
C ALA A 128 -66.59 41.41 -22.73
N PRO A 129 -65.87 42.38 -23.33
CA PRO A 129 -65.26 42.21 -24.64
C PRO A 129 -64.33 40.99 -24.66
N THR A 130 -64.32 40.24 -25.76
CA THR A 130 -63.56 38.98 -25.89
C THR A 130 -62.04 39.16 -25.86
N ASP A 131 -61.52 40.35 -26.04
CA ASP A 131 -60.13 40.74 -26.05
C ASP A 131 -59.64 41.38 -24.72
N SER A 132 -60.59 41.60 -23.76
CA SER A 132 -60.24 42.17 -22.46
C SER A 132 -59.67 41.10 -21.51
N LEU A 133 -58.57 41.44 -20.87
CA LEU A 133 -57.89 40.59 -19.88
C LEU A 133 -58.00 41.19 -18.46
N ILE A 134 -58.34 40.35 -17.50
CA ILE A 134 -58.41 40.73 -16.09
C ILE A 134 -57.26 40.10 -15.35
N PRO A 135 -56.46 40.86 -14.55
CA PRO A 135 -55.41 40.30 -13.69
C PRO A 135 -56.08 39.52 -12.57
N VAL A 136 -55.77 38.24 -12.45
CA VAL A 136 -56.20 37.36 -11.37
C VAL A 136 -54.96 36.83 -10.64
N GLN A 137 -54.92 37.03 -9.34
CA GLN A 137 -53.84 36.56 -8.51
C GLN A 137 -54.04 35.06 -8.25
N PHE A 138 -53.07 34.25 -8.69
CA PHE A 138 -53.05 32.81 -8.45
C PHE A 138 -51.98 32.46 -7.43
N GLY A 139 -52.38 31.69 -6.40
CA GLY A 139 -51.49 31.28 -5.32
C GLY A 139 -51.86 31.91 -3.99
N ALA A 140 -51.27 31.41 -2.96
CA ALA A 140 -51.43 31.88 -1.60
C ALA A 140 -50.13 32.46 -1.04
N ASP A 141 -50.25 33.29 -0.01
CA ASP A 141 -49.08 33.84 0.70
C ASP A 141 -48.12 32.75 1.18
N ASN A 142 -48.66 31.62 1.61
CA ASN A 142 -47.90 30.50 2.15
C ASN A 142 -48.21 29.23 1.34
N ALA A 143 -47.18 28.58 0.82
CA ALA A 143 -47.29 27.33 0.11
C ALA A 143 -46.39 26.27 0.78
N TRP A 144 -46.99 25.14 1.09
CA TRP A 144 -46.31 23.96 1.64
C TRP A 144 -46.36 22.85 0.59
N ASN A 145 -45.26 22.17 0.39
CA ASN A 145 -45.20 20.99 -0.45
C ASN A 145 -44.40 19.90 0.28
N ALA A 146 -44.94 18.70 0.32
CA ALA A 146 -44.21 17.50 0.73
C ALA A 146 -44.48 16.39 -0.29
N SER A 147 -43.42 15.84 -0.82
CA SER A 147 -43.47 14.78 -1.84
C SER A 147 -42.63 13.61 -1.46
N PHE A 148 -43.25 12.44 -1.35
CA PHE A 148 -42.56 11.16 -1.32
C PHE A 148 -42.47 10.64 -2.76
N SER A 149 -41.26 10.34 -3.22
CA SER A 149 -41.00 9.74 -4.51
C SER A 149 -40.23 8.42 -4.36
N LEU A 150 -40.85 7.36 -4.89
CA LEU A 150 -40.26 6.03 -5.01
C LEU A 150 -39.82 5.85 -6.46
N GLU A 151 -38.56 5.49 -6.70
CA GLU A 151 -38.08 5.12 -8.02
C GLU A 151 -37.42 3.75 -7.97
N GLN A 152 -37.77 2.87 -8.91
CA GLN A 152 -37.19 1.54 -9.07
C GLN A 152 -36.72 1.38 -10.51
N PRO A 153 -35.40 1.30 -10.78
CA PRO A 153 -34.87 0.88 -12.05
C PRO A 153 -35.34 -0.54 -12.37
N LEU A 154 -35.99 -0.74 -13.50
CA LEU A 154 -36.40 -2.06 -13.99
C LEU A 154 -35.42 -2.60 -15.03
N PHE A 155 -34.93 -1.71 -15.89
CA PHE A 155 -33.90 -2.03 -16.87
C PHE A 155 -33.08 -0.77 -17.17
N GLU A 156 -31.81 -0.84 -16.86
CA GLU A 156 -30.78 0.12 -17.24
C GLU A 156 -29.45 -0.64 -17.43
N ALA A 157 -29.01 -0.75 -18.70
CA ALA A 157 -27.80 -1.50 -19.03
C ALA A 157 -26.56 -1.01 -18.25
N GLY A 158 -26.49 0.30 -17.97
CA GLY A 158 -25.42 0.92 -17.21
C GLY A 158 -25.27 0.38 -15.80
N LEU A 159 -26.35 0.09 -15.09
CA LEU A 159 -26.32 -0.45 -13.73
C LEU A 159 -25.71 -1.86 -13.69
N PHE A 160 -26.12 -2.73 -14.63
CA PHE A 160 -25.58 -4.11 -14.69
C PHE A 160 -24.11 -4.14 -15.11
N ILE A 161 -23.72 -3.29 -16.07
CA ILE A 161 -22.33 -3.15 -16.51
C ILE A 161 -21.50 -2.53 -15.39
N GLY A 162 -22.03 -1.51 -14.70
CA GLY A 162 -21.40 -0.85 -13.56
C GLY A 162 -21.11 -1.81 -12.41
N LEU A 163 -22.08 -2.69 -12.07
CA LEU A 163 -21.87 -3.73 -11.06
C LEU A 163 -20.74 -4.69 -11.47
N GLY A 164 -20.70 -5.11 -12.73
CA GLY A 164 -19.61 -5.93 -13.27
C GLY A 164 -18.26 -5.21 -13.25
N ALA A 165 -18.23 -3.90 -13.50
CA ALA A 165 -17.03 -3.06 -13.43
C ALA A 165 -16.55 -2.90 -11.97
N ALA A 166 -17.45 -2.64 -11.03
CA ALA A 166 -17.13 -2.53 -9.60
C ALA A 166 -16.50 -3.83 -9.07
N SER A 167 -17.04 -4.99 -9.47
CA SER A 167 -16.47 -6.30 -9.11
C SER A 167 -15.05 -6.50 -9.67
N ARG A 168 -14.79 -6.06 -10.92
CA ARG A 168 -13.43 -6.10 -11.50
C ARG A 168 -12.48 -5.13 -10.82
N PHE A 169 -12.97 -3.94 -10.45
CA PHE A 169 -12.19 -2.97 -9.69
C PHE A 169 -11.79 -3.53 -8.32
N ARG A 170 -12.68 -4.26 -7.64
CA ARG A 170 -12.35 -4.97 -6.40
C ARG A 170 -11.21 -5.99 -6.62
N LEU A 171 -11.27 -6.78 -7.70
CA LEU A 171 -10.20 -7.73 -8.05
C LEU A 171 -8.87 -7.00 -8.34
N LEU A 172 -8.93 -5.83 -8.98
CA LEU A 172 -7.74 -4.99 -9.20
C LEU A 172 -7.13 -4.54 -7.88
N GLN A 173 -7.94 -4.12 -6.90
CA GLN A 173 -7.44 -3.72 -5.59
C GLN A 173 -6.92 -4.91 -4.77
N GLU A 174 -7.52 -6.10 -4.91
CA GLU A 174 -7.02 -7.34 -4.31
C GLU A 174 -5.61 -7.68 -4.83
N GLU A 175 -5.42 -7.58 -6.15
CA GLU A 175 -4.11 -7.77 -6.77
C GLU A 175 -3.11 -6.64 -6.41
N ALA A 176 -3.58 -5.41 -6.20
CA ALA A 176 -2.76 -4.30 -5.72
C ALA A 176 -2.25 -4.54 -4.28
N VAL A 177 -3.06 -5.15 -3.40
CA VAL A 177 -2.60 -5.57 -2.07
C VAL A 177 -1.48 -6.60 -2.18
N ARG A 178 -1.65 -7.61 -3.06
CA ARG A 178 -0.61 -8.62 -3.30
C ARG A 178 0.68 -7.98 -3.79
N GLY A 179 0.62 -7.12 -4.82
CA GLY A 179 1.79 -6.43 -5.37
C GLY A 179 2.48 -5.52 -4.36
N ARG A 180 1.70 -4.77 -3.54
CA ARG A 180 2.28 -3.95 -2.48
C ARG A 180 2.97 -4.80 -1.42
N SER A 181 2.37 -5.93 -1.05
CA SER A 181 2.97 -6.87 -0.10
C SER A 181 4.29 -7.44 -0.63
N GLN A 182 4.35 -7.84 -1.91
CA GLN A 182 5.58 -8.31 -2.56
C GLN A 182 6.69 -7.24 -2.53
N ALA A 183 6.36 -6.00 -2.90
CA ALA A 183 7.31 -4.89 -2.87
C ALA A 183 7.84 -4.61 -1.45
N VAL A 184 6.96 -4.61 -0.43
CA VAL A 184 7.35 -4.41 0.96
C VAL A 184 8.28 -5.53 1.45
N VAL A 185 8.01 -6.79 1.11
CA VAL A 185 8.90 -7.90 1.46
C VAL A 185 10.28 -7.73 0.83
N THR A 186 10.36 -7.35 -0.44
CA THR A 186 11.64 -7.08 -1.12
C THR A 186 12.38 -5.90 -0.48
N GLN A 187 11.68 -4.84 -0.10
CA GLN A 187 12.27 -3.70 0.60
C GLN A 187 12.80 -4.07 1.99
N VAL A 188 12.03 -4.85 2.77
CA VAL A 188 12.45 -5.32 4.10
C VAL A 188 13.68 -6.22 4.00
N ARG A 189 13.69 -7.17 3.05
CA ARG A 189 14.88 -8.03 2.79
C ARG A 189 16.11 -7.18 2.48
N THR A 190 15.98 -6.23 1.55
CA THR A 190 17.08 -5.34 1.16
C THR A 190 17.57 -4.50 2.34
N ALA A 191 16.67 -3.90 3.12
CA ALA A 191 17.04 -3.09 4.30
C ALA A 191 17.65 -3.93 5.40
N TYR A 192 17.20 -5.17 5.60
CA TYR A 192 17.76 -6.12 6.54
C TYR A 192 19.19 -6.50 6.17
N TYR A 193 19.43 -6.86 4.91
CA TYR A 193 20.77 -7.18 4.41
C TYR A 193 21.72 -5.97 4.47
N GLN A 194 21.20 -4.76 4.19
CA GLN A 194 21.97 -3.53 4.30
C GLN A 194 22.42 -3.27 5.75
N LEU A 195 21.53 -3.49 6.72
CA LEU A 195 21.91 -3.34 8.13
C LEU A 195 22.98 -4.35 8.55
N LEU A 196 22.89 -5.61 8.08
CA LEU A 196 23.92 -6.61 8.32
C LEU A 196 25.28 -6.20 7.71
N LEU A 197 25.29 -5.63 6.51
CA LEU A 197 26.50 -5.13 5.85
C LEU A 197 27.13 -3.97 6.63
N ASP A 198 26.31 -3.00 7.07
CA ASP A 198 26.79 -1.84 7.83
C ASP A 198 27.33 -2.26 9.21
N LEU A 199 26.69 -3.24 9.87
CA LEU A 199 27.20 -3.83 11.12
C LEU A 199 28.54 -4.53 10.91
N GLU A 200 28.71 -5.26 9.81
CA GLU A 200 29.96 -5.91 9.48
C GLU A 200 31.06 -4.89 9.18
N ASN A 201 30.77 -3.86 8.40
CA ASN A 201 31.73 -2.77 8.15
C ASN A 201 32.18 -2.07 9.45
N HIS A 202 31.23 -1.79 10.35
CA HIS A 202 31.53 -1.22 11.66
C HIS A 202 32.43 -2.16 12.47
N ARG A 203 32.15 -3.47 12.53
CA ARG A 203 32.94 -4.47 13.20
C ARG A 203 34.38 -4.51 12.67
N LEU A 204 34.52 -4.54 11.33
CA LEU A 204 35.84 -4.58 10.67
C LEU A 204 36.69 -3.34 10.97
N LEU A 205 36.06 -2.14 10.90
CA LEU A 205 36.77 -0.89 11.24
C LEU A 205 37.15 -0.81 12.72
N SER A 206 36.29 -1.28 13.64
CA SER A 206 36.60 -1.34 15.07
C SER A 206 37.82 -2.22 15.32
N HIS A 207 37.88 -3.42 14.73
CA HIS A 207 39.03 -4.28 14.85
C HIS A 207 40.30 -3.70 14.18
N SER A 208 40.14 -2.93 13.08
CA SER A 208 41.30 -2.24 12.49
C SER A 208 41.84 -1.15 13.40
N VAL A 209 40.97 -0.35 14.04
CA VAL A 209 41.39 0.65 15.04
C VAL A 209 42.17 -0.02 16.17
N GLU A 210 41.65 -1.11 16.75
CA GLU A 210 42.34 -1.85 17.83
C GLU A 210 43.71 -2.37 17.40
N ARG A 211 43.83 -2.93 16.18
CA ARG A 211 45.10 -3.44 15.65
C ARG A 211 46.11 -2.33 15.40
N VAL A 212 45.69 -1.20 14.82
CA VAL A 212 46.57 -0.06 14.55
C VAL A 212 46.95 0.66 15.82
N GLU A 213 46.10 0.77 16.84
CA GLU A 213 46.45 1.28 18.17
C GLU A 213 47.52 0.40 18.85
N ALA A 214 47.38 -0.91 18.78
CA ALA A 214 48.39 -1.85 19.31
C ALA A 214 49.74 -1.66 18.59
N SER A 215 49.74 -1.56 17.25
CA SER A 215 50.93 -1.31 16.44
C SER A 215 51.57 0.05 16.75
N LEU A 216 50.77 1.09 16.95
CA LEU A 216 51.26 2.42 17.34
C LEU A 216 51.95 2.39 18.69
N ASN A 217 51.35 1.75 19.71
CA ASN A 217 51.95 1.61 21.05
C ASN A 217 53.29 0.86 21.01
N GLU A 218 53.39 -0.22 20.20
CA GLU A 218 54.62 -0.98 20.01
C GLU A 218 55.69 -0.12 19.29
N THR A 219 55.34 0.57 18.21
CA THR A 219 56.22 1.44 17.44
C THR A 219 56.72 2.64 18.25
N GLU A 220 55.87 3.25 19.09
CA GLU A 220 56.26 4.32 20.02
C GLU A 220 57.27 3.82 21.08
N ALA A 221 57.11 2.58 21.56
CA ALA A 221 58.09 1.98 22.50
C ALA A 221 59.44 1.75 21.83
N LEU A 222 59.47 1.29 20.57
CA LEU A 222 60.68 1.15 19.77
C LEU A 222 61.36 2.51 19.52
N TYR A 223 60.59 3.54 19.14
CA TYR A 223 61.10 4.90 18.95
C TYR A 223 61.73 5.46 20.25
N ARG A 224 61.02 5.36 21.37
CA ARG A 224 61.53 5.82 22.68
C ARG A 224 62.82 5.11 23.13
N SER A 225 63.03 3.86 22.73
CA SER A 225 64.28 3.10 22.97
C SER A 225 65.36 3.33 21.93
N GLY A 226 65.11 4.17 20.91
CA GLY A 226 66.07 4.47 19.83
C GLY A 226 66.20 3.37 18.79
N LEU A 227 65.26 2.38 18.76
CA LEU A 227 65.26 1.24 17.85
C LEU A 227 64.38 1.43 16.63
N GLY A 228 63.59 2.50 16.58
CA GLY A 228 62.68 2.80 15.48
C GLY A 228 62.70 4.28 15.06
N PRO A 229 62.30 4.61 13.82
CA PRO A 229 62.23 5.98 13.32
C PRO A 229 60.93 6.70 13.76
N GLU A 230 61.01 8.01 13.99
CA GLU A 230 59.83 8.85 14.28
C GLU A 230 58.80 8.82 13.16
N TYR A 231 59.22 8.67 11.92
CA TYR A 231 58.37 8.59 10.75
C TYR A 231 57.29 7.50 10.85
N ASP A 232 57.63 6.33 11.38
CA ASP A 232 56.69 5.21 11.53
C ASP A 232 55.62 5.52 12.59
N VAL A 233 55.95 6.23 13.66
CA VAL A 233 55.00 6.70 14.67
C VAL A 233 54.03 7.69 14.08
N LEU A 234 54.52 8.73 13.38
CA LEU A 234 53.68 9.76 12.74
C LEU A 234 52.73 9.15 11.70
N ARG A 235 53.22 8.18 10.93
CA ARG A 235 52.42 7.47 9.93
C ARG A 235 51.25 6.71 10.57
N LEU A 236 51.50 5.97 11.63
CA LEU A 236 50.46 5.23 12.36
C LEU A 236 49.47 6.15 13.04
N GLN A 237 49.91 7.30 13.57
CA GLN A 237 49.01 8.32 14.13
C GLN A 237 48.03 8.87 13.06
N VAL A 238 48.54 9.12 11.83
CA VAL A 238 47.67 9.55 10.70
C VAL A 238 46.71 8.44 10.33
N GLU A 239 47.19 7.21 10.20
CA GLU A 239 46.33 6.06 9.87
C GLU A 239 45.23 5.84 10.92
N LEU A 240 45.58 5.87 12.20
CA LEU A 240 44.65 5.76 13.31
C LEU A 240 43.58 6.85 13.26
N THR A 241 43.97 8.10 13.01
CA THR A 241 43.01 9.23 12.88
C THR A 241 42.05 9.01 11.73
N ASN A 242 42.52 8.53 10.58
CA ASN A 242 41.68 8.21 9.42
C ASN A 242 40.72 7.06 9.72
N LEU A 243 41.19 6.00 10.39
CA LEU A 243 40.34 4.85 10.75
C LEU A 243 39.26 5.24 11.77
N GLN A 244 39.58 6.08 12.77
CA GLN A 244 38.62 6.59 13.74
C GLN A 244 37.52 7.39 13.04
N ALA A 245 37.87 8.29 12.10
CA ALA A 245 36.89 9.03 11.32
C ALA A 245 35.99 8.12 10.45
N ASN A 246 36.57 7.03 9.90
CA ASN A 246 35.78 6.04 9.14
C ASN A 246 34.90 5.19 10.07
N LEU A 247 35.32 4.87 11.26
CA LEU A 247 34.53 4.17 12.28
C LEU A 247 33.31 4.99 12.70
N ASP A 248 33.49 6.30 12.99
CA ASP A 248 32.39 7.21 13.30
C ASP A 248 31.34 7.27 12.16
N ARG A 249 31.84 7.27 10.91
CA ARG A 249 30.96 7.20 9.73
C ARG A 249 30.20 5.88 9.68
N ALA A 250 30.86 4.76 9.90
CA ALA A 250 30.22 3.43 9.89
C ALA A 250 29.16 3.31 10.98
N GLU A 251 29.42 3.84 12.19
CA GLU A 251 28.43 3.91 13.26
C GLU A 251 27.18 4.73 12.86
N ASN A 252 27.38 5.85 12.15
CA ASN A 252 26.26 6.64 11.62
C ASN A 252 25.46 5.86 10.56
N LEU A 253 26.13 5.09 9.68
CA LEU A 253 25.45 4.23 8.68
C LEU A 253 24.62 3.14 9.36
N VAL A 254 25.15 2.47 10.39
CA VAL A 254 24.39 1.50 11.19
C VAL A 254 23.13 2.13 11.80
N ARG A 255 23.23 3.34 12.37
CA ARG A 255 22.04 4.04 12.88
C ARG A 255 21.04 4.36 11.78
N GLN A 256 21.50 4.78 10.61
CA GLN A 256 20.65 5.10 9.48
C GLN A 256 19.92 3.87 8.93
N SER A 257 20.63 2.77 8.66
CA SER A 257 20.03 1.53 8.15
C SER A 257 19.08 0.88 9.16
N ARG A 258 19.40 0.96 10.47
CA ARG A 258 18.49 0.53 11.54
C ARG A 258 17.19 1.31 11.53
N ARG A 259 17.23 2.65 11.41
CA ARG A 259 16.03 3.49 11.30
C ARG A 259 15.22 3.18 10.04
N THR A 260 15.89 2.94 8.90
CA THR A 260 15.23 2.55 7.66
C THR A 260 14.43 1.26 7.83
N LEU A 261 15.05 0.25 8.44
CA LEU A 261 14.36 -1.02 8.72
C LEU A 261 13.22 -0.83 9.73
N ALA A 262 13.44 -0.07 10.82
CA ALA A 262 12.41 0.20 11.83
C ALA A 262 11.16 0.88 11.25
N VAL A 263 11.34 1.81 10.30
CA VAL A 263 10.22 2.46 9.58
C VAL A 263 9.42 1.44 8.76
N LEU A 264 10.10 0.53 8.06
CA LEU A 264 9.44 -0.53 7.28
C LEU A 264 8.66 -1.50 8.18
N LEU A 265 9.16 -1.76 9.40
CA LEU A 265 8.55 -2.63 10.40
C LEU A 265 7.50 -1.92 11.27
N ASN A 266 7.28 -0.62 11.05
CA ASN A 266 6.41 0.23 11.87
C ASN A 266 6.70 0.14 13.38
N VAL A 267 7.99 0.19 13.75
CA VAL A 267 8.44 0.20 15.15
C VAL A 267 8.53 1.64 15.62
N ASP A 268 7.96 1.94 16.80
CA ASP A 268 7.92 3.31 17.33
C ASP A 268 9.30 3.83 17.73
N ASP A 269 10.12 2.98 18.37
CA ASP A 269 11.51 3.31 18.67
C ASP A 269 12.44 2.87 17.54
N LEU A 270 12.84 3.84 16.72
CA LEU A 270 13.62 3.60 15.51
C LEU A 270 15.05 3.08 15.78
N GLU A 271 15.49 3.03 17.03
CA GLU A 271 16.84 2.56 17.42
C GLU A 271 16.80 1.20 18.15
N SER A 272 15.61 0.69 18.47
CA SER A 272 15.43 -0.56 19.23
C SER A 272 15.50 -1.85 18.40
N VAL A 273 15.64 -1.75 17.06
CA VAL A 273 15.68 -2.93 16.19
C VAL A 273 17.07 -3.53 16.13
N GLU A 274 17.19 -4.81 16.47
CA GLU A 274 18.38 -5.64 16.26
C GLU A 274 18.07 -6.77 15.27
N VAL A 275 19.04 -7.07 14.41
CA VAL A 275 18.97 -8.14 13.42
C VAL A 275 19.84 -9.31 13.79
N VAL A 276 19.47 -10.50 13.34
CA VAL A 276 20.16 -11.76 13.60
C VAL A 276 20.86 -12.24 12.33
N GLY A 277 22.03 -12.83 12.46
CA GLY A 277 22.85 -13.33 11.36
C GLY A 277 24.05 -12.42 11.04
N THR A 278 24.94 -12.91 10.19
CA THR A 278 26.13 -12.18 9.73
C THR A 278 26.45 -12.53 8.29
N LEU A 279 26.95 -11.55 7.52
CA LEU A 279 27.38 -11.78 6.15
C LEU A 279 28.80 -12.36 6.06
N ALA A 280 29.60 -12.25 7.13
CA ALA A 280 31.01 -12.67 7.16
C ALA A 280 31.21 -14.18 7.01
N THR A 281 30.26 -15.00 7.48
CA THR A 281 30.40 -16.46 7.58
C THR A 281 29.36 -17.21 6.73
N VAL A 282 28.65 -16.53 5.81
CA VAL A 282 27.67 -17.17 4.93
C VAL A 282 28.40 -18.04 3.91
N ASP A 283 28.14 -19.34 3.89
CA ASP A 283 28.63 -20.24 2.86
C ASP A 283 27.58 -20.40 1.74
N LEU A 284 27.93 -19.93 0.54
CA LEU A 284 27.07 -20.03 -0.65
C LEU A 284 27.22 -21.36 -1.42
N GLU A 285 28.19 -22.20 -1.06
CA GLU A 285 28.38 -23.51 -1.68
C GLU A 285 27.56 -24.60 -0.99
N SER A 286 27.43 -24.51 0.33
CA SER A 286 26.69 -25.47 1.15
C SER A 286 25.75 -24.75 2.13
N ILE A 287 24.46 -24.82 1.85
CA ILE A 287 23.45 -24.24 2.76
C ILE A 287 23.46 -24.94 4.13
N GLU A 288 23.72 -26.25 4.14
CA GLU A 288 23.77 -27.09 5.33
C GLU A 288 24.97 -26.79 6.23
N ALA A 289 26.05 -26.21 5.69
CA ALA A 289 27.23 -25.81 6.45
C ALA A 289 27.04 -24.49 7.23
N ASN A 290 25.94 -23.78 6.98
CA ASN A 290 25.66 -22.52 7.66
C ASN A 290 25.05 -22.74 9.06
N GLU A 291 25.34 -21.81 9.96
CA GLU A 291 24.61 -21.70 11.23
C GLU A 291 23.10 -21.43 10.96
N PRO A 292 22.20 -21.83 11.87
CA PRO A 292 20.76 -21.71 11.66
C PRO A 292 20.30 -20.29 11.24
N GLU A 293 20.96 -19.26 11.78
CA GLU A 293 20.67 -17.86 11.47
C GLU A 293 21.01 -17.49 10.02
N ASN A 294 22.16 -17.94 9.52
CA ASN A 294 22.60 -17.72 8.14
C ASN A 294 21.84 -18.63 7.15
N ALA A 295 21.50 -19.86 7.57
CA ALA A 295 20.64 -20.74 6.80
C ALA A 295 19.25 -20.10 6.56
N MET A 296 18.71 -19.37 7.56
CA MET A 296 17.46 -18.61 7.40
C MET A 296 17.60 -17.47 6.40
N LEU A 297 18.73 -16.73 6.39
CA LEU A 297 19.00 -15.71 5.36
C LEU A 297 18.96 -16.30 3.94
N LEU A 298 19.57 -17.48 3.77
CA LEU A 298 19.60 -18.19 2.47
C LEU A 298 18.24 -18.79 2.11
N ALA A 299 17.45 -19.28 3.07
CA ALA A 299 16.09 -19.76 2.84
C ALA A 299 15.17 -18.62 2.33
N PHE A 300 15.33 -17.41 2.89
CA PHE A 300 14.67 -16.21 2.40
C PHE A 300 15.32 -15.59 1.15
N ALA A 301 16.45 -16.10 0.70
CA ALA A 301 16.98 -15.75 -0.62
C ALA A 301 16.10 -16.30 -1.76
N GLY A 302 15.05 -17.07 -1.42
CA GLY A 302 14.02 -17.50 -2.35
C GLY A 302 14.42 -18.67 -3.24
N PHE A 303 13.64 -18.87 -4.29
CA PHE A 303 13.79 -19.94 -5.26
C PHE A 303 15.18 -19.93 -5.96
N ASP A 304 15.84 -21.07 -6.17
CA ASP A 304 17.08 -21.13 -6.94
C ASP A 304 16.79 -20.88 -8.44
N PRO A 305 17.21 -19.73 -9.00
CA PRO A 305 16.91 -19.42 -10.41
C PRO A 305 17.58 -20.37 -11.40
N ARG A 306 18.55 -21.20 -10.93
CA ARG A 306 19.15 -22.25 -11.76
C ARG A 306 18.24 -23.45 -11.95
N ALA A 307 17.23 -23.60 -11.08
CA ALA A 307 16.24 -24.66 -11.20
C ALA A 307 15.21 -24.42 -12.31
N LEU A 308 15.11 -23.16 -12.82
CA LEU A 308 14.27 -22.82 -13.99
C LEU A 308 15.13 -22.44 -15.20
N GLU A 309 14.81 -23.00 -16.35
CA GLU A 309 15.32 -22.49 -17.62
C GLU A 309 14.88 -21.03 -17.83
N LEU A 310 15.68 -20.26 -18.60
CA LEU A 310 15.40 -18.82 -18.79
C LEU A 310 13.98 -18.57 -19.32
N GLU A 311 13.56 -19.34 -20.31
CA GLU A 311 12.24 -19.23 -20.91
C GLU A 311 11.12 -19.52 -19.89
N GLN A 312 11.34 -20.50 -19.01
CA GLN A 312 10.39 -20.83 -17.93
C GLN A 312 10.32 -19.71 -16.88
N ALA A 313 11.46 -19.10 -16.52
CA ALA A 313 11.48 -17.98 -15.59
C ALA A 313 10.76 -16.73 -16.16
N VAL A 314 10.93 -16.47 -17.46
CA VAL A 314 10.22 -15.38 -18.15
C VAL A 314 8.72 -15.67 -18.21
N ALA A 315 8.32 -16.89 -18.60
CA ALA A 315 6.92 -17.29 -18.65
C ALA A 315 6.26 -17.20 -17.26
N GLN A 316 6.96 -17.66 -16.21
CA GLN A 316 6.51 -17.55 -14.83
C GLN A 316 6.32 -16.08 -14.41
N GLY A 317 7.27 -15.20 -14.75
CA GLY A 317 7.14 -13.77 -14.48
C GLY A 317 5.95 -13.14 -15.20
N GLN A 318 5.71 -13.49 -16.45
CA GLN A 318 4.55 -12.98 -17.20
C GLN A 318 3.20 -13.44 -16.64
N GLU A 319 3.14 -14.60 -16.00
CA GLU A 319 1.92 -15.16 -15.42
C GLU A 319 1.70 -14.74 -13.96
N ALA A 320 2.77 -14.72 -13.14
CA ALA A 320 2.67 -14.57 -11.68
C ALA A 320 2.84 -13.14 -11.18
N ARG A 321 3.37 -12.20 -11.99
CA ARG A 321 3.59 -10.82 -11.56
C ARG A 321 2.29 -10.08 -11.31
N SER A 322 2.19 -9.49 -10.14
CA SER A 322 1.04 -8.72 -9.73
C SER A 322 0.81 -7.46 -10.58
N ASP A 323 1.88 -6.78 -11.00
CA ASP A 323 1.79 -5.56 -11.82
C ASP A 323 1.23 -5.83 -13.22
N ILE A 324 1.61 -6.94 -13.87
CA ILE A 324 1.03 -7.37 -15.15
C ILE A 324 -0.44 -7.72 -14.96
N ARG A 325 -0.78 -8.44 -13.89
CA ARG A 325 -2.17 -8.80 -13.59
C ARG A 325 -3.05 -7.58 -13.33
N GLN A 326 -2.53 -6.56 -12.68
CA GLN A 326 -3.23 -5.28 -12.49
C GLN A 326 -3.49 -4.57 -13.83
N LEU A 327 -2.56 -4.62 -14.78
CA LEU A 327 -2.75 -4.06 -16.12
C LEU A 327 -3.83 -4.81 -16.90
N GLU A 328 -3.85 -6.15 -16.86
CA GLU A 328 -4.90 -6.96 -17.48
C GLU A 328 -6.30 -6.65 -16.90
N LEU A 329 -6.40 -6.52 -15.57
CA LEU A 329 -7.64 -6.11 -14.91
C LEU A 329 -8.05 -4.69 -15.29
N THR A 330 -7.07 -3.80 -15.53
CA THR A 330 -7.31 -2.45 -16.03
C THR A 330 -7.86 -2.48 -17.46
N GLU A 331 -7.34 -3.34 -18.34
CA GLU A 331 -7.93 -3.55 -19.68
C GLU A 331 -9.39 -4.00 -19.58
N ASP A 332 -9.69 -4.93 -18.67
CA ASP A 332 -11.06 -5.41 -18.47
C ASP A 332 -11.99 -4.31 -17.96
N LEU A 333 -11.50 -3.38 -17.17
CA LEU A 333 -12.23 -2.16 -16.79
C LEU A 333 -12.45 -1.26 -18.00
N ARG A 334 -11.45 -1.05 -18.87
CA ARG A 334 -11.62 -0.27 -20.12
C ARG A 334 -12.63 -0.94 -21.07
N LYS A 335 -12.66 -2.27 -21.15
CA LYS A 335 -13.70 -3.02 -21.89
C LYS A 335 -15.10 -2.78 -21.28
N ALA A 336 -15.20 -2.75 -19.96
CA ALA A 336 -16.47 -2.45 -19.28
C ALA A 336 -16.92 -1.00 -19.54
N GLU A 337 -16.01 0.00 -19.50
CA GLU A 337 -16.31 1.39 -19.85
C GLU A 337 -16.81 1.52 -21.31
N LEU A 338 -16.18 0.80 -22.26
CA LEU A 338 -16.65 0.78 -23.64
C LEU A 338 -18.07 0.21 -23.76
N ARG A 339 -18.34 -0.90 -23.06
CA ARG A 339 -19.69 -1.50 -23.02
C ARG A 339 -20.73 -0.58 -22.38
N LEU A 340 -20.32 0.22 -21.38
CA LEU A 340 -21.18 1.20 -20.72
C LEU A 340 -21.68 2.25 -21.74
N GLU A 341 -20.77 2.83 -22.53
CA GLU A 341 -21.14 3.79 -23.57
C GLU A 341 -22.01 3.15 -24.69
N GLN A 342 -21.70 1.90 -25.04
CA GLN A 342 -22.55 1.13 -25.98
C GLN A 342 -23.95 0.86 -25.40
N GLY A 343 -24.02 0.61 -24.09
CA GLY A 343 -25.28 0.40 -23.37
C GLY A 343 -26.21 1.61 -23.37
N GLU A 344 -25.70 2.82 -23.60
CA GLU A 344 -26.53 4.02 -23.74
C GLU A 344 -27.46 4.03 -24.99
N TYR A 345 -27.28 3.11 -25.93
CA TYR A 345 -28.22 2.89 -27.03
C TYR A 345 -29.44 2.09 -26.60
N LEU A 346 -29.42 1.44 -25.44
CA LEU A 346 -30.56 0.70 -24.93
C LEU A 346 -31.53 1.61 -24.17
N PRO A 347 -32.82 1.27 -24.11
CA PRO A 347 -33.76 2.04 -23.32
C PRO A 347 -33.46 1.93 -21.82
N ARG A 348 -33.77 3.01 -21.09
CA ARG A 348 -33.87 3.00 -19.64
C ARG A 348 -35.32 2.86 -19.24
N ILE A 349 -35.65 1.92 -18.38
CA ILE A 349 -36.99 1.64 -17.90
C ILE A 349 -36.98 1.72 -16.40
N SER A 350 -37.78 2.65 -15.83
CA SER A 350 -37.98 2.76 -14.38
C SER A 350 -39.46 2.77 -14.02
N ALA A 351 -39.81 2.16 -12.91
CA ALA A 351 -41.09 2.33 -12.27
C ALA A 351 -41.00 3.46 -11.24
N PHE A 352 -42.04 4.28 -11.16
CA PHE A 352 -42.08 5.34 -10.16
C PHE A 352 -43.42 5.37 -9.43
N GLY A 353 -43.37 5.85 -8.18
CA GLY A 353 -44.56 6.14 -7.39
C GLY A 353 -44.38 7.46 -6.65
N ASN A 354 -45.32 8.39 -6.80
CA ASN A 354 -45.29 9.68 -6.15
C ASN A 354 -46.50 9.87 -5.25
N TYR A 355 -46.26 10.34 -4.04
CA TYR A 355 -47.29 10.81 -3.10
C TYR A 355 -46.96 12.24 -2.69
N THR A 356 -47.76 13.20 -3.15
CA THR A 356 -47.52 14.63 -2.91
C THR A 356 -48.67 15.21 -2.07
N VAL A 357 -48.30 15.97 -1.05
CA VAL A 357 -49.23 16.78 -0.25
C VAL A 357 -48.89 18.24 -0.49
N VAL A 358 -49.84 19.01 -0.95
CA VAL A 358 -49.73 20.46 -1.10
C VAL A 358 -50.72 21.16 -0.17
N ALA A 359 -50.29 22.24 0.43
CA ALA A 359 -51.18 23.11 1.22
C ALA A 359 -50.92 24.57 0.87
N GLN A 360 -51.98 25.34 0.77
CA GLN A 360 -51.93 26.78 0.49
C GLN A 360 -52.76 27.55 1.50
N GLN A 361 -52.21 28.68 1.98
CA GLN A 361 -52.86 29.48 3.01
C GLN A 361 -52.50 30.95 2.86
N ASN A 362 -53.50 31.82 2.98
CA ASN A 362 -53.28 33.26 3.06
C ASN A 362 -53.15 33.73 4.53
N GLY A 363 -52.47 34.82 4.76
CA GLY A 363 -52.26 35.41 6.08
C GLY A 363 -51.19 34.73 6.92
N SER A 364 -51.43 34.55 8.21
CA SER A 364 -50.48 33.97 9.14
C SER A 364 -50.22 32.49 8.85
N PRO A 365 -48.99 32.03 8.69
CA PRO A 365 -48.69 30.67 8.36
C PRO A 365 -49.00 29.69 9.51
N SER A 366 -49.68 28.59 9.20
CA SER A 366 -49.75 27.42 10.09
C SER A 366 -49.17 26.21 9.38
N PHE A 367 -48.55 25.32 10.12
CA PHE A 367 -47.87 24.16 9.53
C PHE A 367 -48.81 23.29 8.70
N PHE A 368 -48.55 23.21 7.42
CA PHE A 368 -49.42 22.54 6.40
C PHE A 368 -50.87 23.02 6.36
N GLY A 369 -51.18 24.23 6.79
CA GLY A 369 -52.52 24.82 6.70
C GLY A 369 -53.63 24.00 7.34
N SER A 370 -54.90 24.40 7.13
CA SER A 370 -56.08 23.61 7.54
C SER A 370 -56.32 22.43 6.59
N PRO A 371 -57.01 21.37 7.02
CA PRO A 371 -57.39 20.26 6.14
C PRO A 371 -58.14 20.68 4.88
N ALA A 372 -58.94 21.77 4.93
CA ALA A 372 -59.68 22.31 3.79
C ALA A 372 -58.78 22.92 2.70
N ASN A 373 -57.55 23.29 3.06
CA ASN A 373 -56.56 23.92 2.19
C ASN A 373 -55.46 22.96 1.75
N ARG A 374 -55.66 21.66 1.95
CA ARG A 374 -54.70 20.58 1.56
C ARG A 374 -55.23 19.83 0.35
N GLY A 375 -54.30 19.63 -0.61
CA GLY A 375 -54.51 18.73 -1.74
C GLY A 375 -53.56 17.54 -1.64
N THR A 376 -53.98 16.38 -2.05
CA THR A 376 -53.13 15.19 -2.18
C THR A 376 -53.16 14.67 -3.61
N ALA A 377 -51.99 14.32 -4.13
CA ALA A 377 -51.86 13.65 -5.41
C ALA A 377 -51.10 12.34 -5.23
N LYS A 378 -51.55 11.30 -5.92
CA LYS A 378 -50.91 9.99 -5.96
C LYS A 378 -50.76 9.58 -7.41
N ALA A 379 -49.56 9.20 -7.80
CA ALA A 379 -49.29 8.71 -9.14
C ALA A 379 -48.36 7.51 -9.08
N VAL A 380 -48.61 6.52 -9.91
CA VAL A 380 -47.71 5.40 -10.18
C VAL A 380 -47.58 5.22 -11.68
N GLY A 381 -46.42 4.85 -12.15
CA GLY A 381 -46.22 4.70 -13.58
C GLY A 381 -44.89 4.04 -13.92
N ILE A 382 -44.68 3.87 -15.22
CA ILE A 382 -43.45 3.39 -15.80
C ILE A 382 -42.92 4.47 -16.75
N THR A 383 -41.68 4.81 -16.63
CA THR A 383 -40.96 5.70 -17.54
C THR A 383 -40.05 4.88 -18.43
N VAL A 384 -40.17 5.08 -19.77
CA VAL A 384 -39.25 4.52 -20.75
C VAL A 384 -38.53 5.69 -21.43
N SER A 385 -37.24 5.76 -21.29
CA SER A 385 -36.40 6.80 -21.92
C SER A 385 -35.45 6.15 -22.92
N LEU A 386 -35.55 6.54 -24.18
CA LEU A 386 -34.67 6.11 -25.26
C LEU A 386 -34.18 7.36 -26.03
N PRO A 387 -32.93 7.77 -25.85
CA PRO A 387 -32.41 8.89 -26.61
C PRO A 387 -32.13 8.47 -28.06
N ILE A 388 -32.92 8.96 -29.02
CA ILE A 388 -32.87 8.57 -30.44
C ILE A 388 -31.70 9.22 -31.17
N PHE A 389 -31.43 10.50 -30.93
CA PHE A 389 -30.37 11.25 -31.59
C PHE A 389 -29.67 12.20 -30.61
N THR A 390 -28.38 12.16 -30.56
CA THR A 390 -27.55 12.96 -29.64
C THR A 390 -26.49 13.80 -30.35
N GLY A 391 -26.64 14.05 -31.64
CA GLY A 391 -25.68 14.85 -32.43
C GLY A 391 -24.33 14.16 -32.57
N PHE A 392 -24.28 12.84 -32.77
CA PHE A 392 -23.08 12.00 -32.89
C PHE A 392 -22.15 12.01 -31.65
N LYS A 393 -22.59 12.59 -30.53
CA LYS A 393 -21.77 12.62 -29.29
C LYS A 393 -21.52 11.23 -28.74
N ARG A 394 -22.47 10.30 -28.88
CA ARG A 394 -22.29 8.91 -28.40
C ARG A 394 -21.26 8.17 -29.22
N ASP A 395 -21.33 8.26 -30.55
CA ASP A 395 -20.34 7.63 -31.45
C ASP A 395 -18.93 8.11 -31.11
N ALA A 396 -18.75 9.42 -30.94
CA ALA A 396 -17.48 10.00 -30.55
C ALA A 396 -17.00 9.49 -29.16
N ARG A 397 -17.90 9.32 -28.15
CA ARG A 397 -17.53 8.76 -26.85
C ARG A 397 -17.14 7.29 -26.95
N ILE A 398 -17.86 6.49 -27.73
CA ILE A 398 -17.54 5.09 -27.99
C ILE A 398 -16.15 4.98 -28.64
N ASP A 399 -15.86 5.84 -29.63
CA ASP A 399 -14.54 5.85 -30.27
C ASP A 399 -13.42 6.28 -29.30
N GLN A 400 -13.67 7.26 -28.44
CA GLN A 400 -12.74 7.62 -27.35
C GLN A 400 -12.46 6.42 -26.42
N LYS A 401 -13.51 5.71 -25.97
CA LYS A 401 -13.33 4.53 -25.11
C LYS A 401 -12.61 3.36 -25.83
N ARG A 402 -12.85 3.21 -27.13
CA ARG A 402 -12.12 2.22 -27.96
C ARG A 402 -10.63 2.57 -28.08
N VAL A 403 -10.30 3.86 -28.23
CA VAL A 403 -8.91 4.31 -28.23
C VAL A 403 -8.27 4.09 -26.84
N ALA A 404 -8.97 4.45 -25.75
CA ALA A 404 -8.47 4.22 -24.40
C ALA A 404 -8.22 2.74 -24.08
N LEU A 405 -9.06 1.82 -24.60
CA LEU A 405 -8.82 0.39 -24.49
C LEU A 405 -7.52 -0.01 -25.22
N ARG A 406 -7.33 0.41 -26.47
CA ARG A 406 -6.09 0.11 -27.22
C ARG A 406 -4.84 0.69 -26.56
N GLN A 407 -4.97 1.86 -25.90
CA GLN A 407 -3.86 2.41 -25.11
C GLN A 407 -3.51 1.51 -23.92
N ALA A 408 -4.51 0.96 -23.22
CA ALA A 408 -4.28 0.04 -22.12
C ALA A 408 -3.64 -1.28 -22.61
N GLU A 409 -4.13 -1.85 -23.73
CA GLU A 409 -3.56 -3.05 -24.35
C GLU A 409 -2.08 -2.84 -24.74
N THR A 410 -1.77 -1.72 -25.39
CA THR A 410 -0.38 -1.35 -25.73
C THR A 410 0.48 -1.18 -24.48
N GLN A 411 -0.06 -0.58 -23.41
CA GLN A 411 0.65 -0.43 -22.14
C GLN A 411 1.01 -1.78 -21.52
N THR A 412 0.09 -2.75 -21.56
CA THR A 412 0.33 -4.12 -21.07
C THR A 412 1.43 -4.82 -21.89
N GLU A 413 1.41 -4.68 -23.22
CA GLU A 413 2.46 -5.23 -24.10
C GLU A 413 3.84 -4.65 -23.76
N VAL A 414 3.96 -3.33 -23.68
CA VAL A 414 5.21 -2.66 -23.30
C VAL A 414 5.71 -3.15 -21.94
N PHE A 415 4.80 -3.33 -21.00
CA PHE A 415 5.17 -3.76 -19.65
C PHE A 415 5.61 -5.22 -19.60
N ARG A 416 5.02 -6.10 -20.43
CA ARG A 416 5.47 -7.50 -20.60
C ARG A 416 6.88 -7.56 -21.18
N ASP A 417 7.19 -6.76 -22.19
CA ASP A 417 8.54 -6.69 -22.76
C ASP A 417 9.57 -6.18 -21.73
N GLN A 418 9.21 -5.18 -20.94
CA GLN A 418 10.04 -4.70 -19.85
C GLN A 418 10.25 -5.75 -18.76
N ALA A 419 9.21 -6.49 -18.39
CA ALA A 419 9.28 -7.57 -17.41
C ALA A 419 10.22 -8.69 -17.88
N GLU A 420 10.15 -9.08 -19.16
CA GLU A 420 11.10 -10.03 -19.76
C GLU A 420 12.54 -9.55 -19.65
N GLY A 421 12.80 -8.28 -20.00
CA GLY A 421 14.12 -7.66 -19.88
C GLY A 421 14.63 -7.64 -18.43
N GLN A 422 13.74 -7.35 -17.46
CA GLN A 422 14.07 -7.34 -16.03
C GLN A 422 14.45 -8.74 -15.52
N VAL A 423 13.67 -9.78 -15.86
CA VAL A 423 13.97 -11.18 -15.47
C VAL A 423 15.35 -11.61 -15.99
N LYS A 424 15.64 -11.31 -17.26
CA LYS A 424 16.95 -11.61 -17.87
C LYS A 424 18.09 -10.90 -17.13
N SER A 425 17.95 -9.60 -16.92
CA SER A 425 18.96 -8.77 -16.24
C SER A 425 19.20 -9.20 -14.79
N PHE A 426 18.15 -9.45 -14.01
CA PHE A 426 18.33 -9.89 -12.62
C PHE A 426 18.92 -11.29 -12.52
N ARG A 427 18.57 -12.18 -13.43
CA ARG A 427 19.20 -13.52 -13.48
C ARG A 427 20.71 -13.44 -13.76
N GLU A 428 21.13 -12.56 -14.68
CA GLU A 428 22.55 -12.29 -14.95
C GLU A 428 23.25 -11.67 -13.73
N GLN A 429 22.61 -10.71 -13.06
CA GLN A 429 23.14 -10.11 -11.83
C GLN A 429 23.31 -11.12 -10.70
N VAL A 430 22.36 -12.04 -10.50
CA VAL A 430 22.47 -13.13 -9.52
C VAL A 430 23.64 -14.05 -9.85
N ALA A 431 23.82 -14.43 -11.10
CA ALA A 431 24.91 -15.29 -11.53
C ALA A 431 26.27 -14.59 -11.32
N GLU A 432 26.39 -13.33 -11.70
CA GLU A 432 27.59 -12.52 -11.52
C GLU A 432 27.93 -12.33 -10.04
N ALA A 433 26.95 -11.88 -9.22
CA ALA A 433 27.16 -11.66 -7.79
C ALA A 433 27.59 -12.93 -7.06
N ARG A 434 27.01 -14.10 -7.44
CA ARG A 434 27.43 -15.39 -6.89
C ARG A 434 28.87 -15.72 -7.24
N GLN A 435 29.27 -15.57 -8.50
CA GLN A 435 30.66 -15.82 -8.93
C GLN A 435 31.64 -14.91 -8.20
N ARG A 436 31.29 -13.64 -8.02
CA ARG A 436 32.12 -12.69 -7.27
C ARG A 436 32.23 -13.09 -5.80
N ALA A 437 31.13 -13.49 -5.15
CA ALA A 437 31.17 -13.95 -3.77
C ALA A 437 32.04 -15.20 -3.58
N LEU A 438 31.97 -16.19 -4.50
CA LEU A 438 32.83 -17.37 -4.47
C LEU A 438 34.31 -17.02 -4.67
N ALA A 439 34.63 -16.06 -5.54
CA ALA A 439 36.00 -15.59 -5.71
C ALA A 439 36.53 -14.88 -4.45
N GLN A 440 35.71 -14.02 -3.82
CA GLN A 440 36.08 -13.32 -2.59
C GLN A 440 36.20 -14.27 -1.39
N ALA A 441 35.48 -15.39 -1.36
CA ALA A 441 35.62 -16.44 -0.35
C ALA A 441 37.03 -17.06 -0.32
N LEU A 442 37.74 -17.09 -1.45
CA LEU A 442 39.14 -17.51 -1.48
C LEU A 442 40.08 -16.44 -0.89
N ALA A 443 39.85 -15.17 -1.24
CA ALA A 443 40.67 -14.06 -0.75
C ALA A 443 40.57 -13.93 0.78
N VAL A 444 39.34 -13.99 1.34
CA VAL A 444 39.10 -13.87 2.78
C VAL A 444 39.72 -15.01 3.60
N ARG A 445 39.92 -16.18 3.01
CA ARG A 445 40.63 -17.31 3.66
C ARG A 445 42.15 -17.13 3.69
N GLN A 446 42.73 -16.39 2.74
CA GLN A 446 44.17 -16.20 2.62
C GLN A 446 44.68 -14.94 3.34
N ALA A 447 43.91 -13.87 3.35
CA ALA A 447 44.29 -12.58 3.90
C ALA A 447 44.72 -12.62 5.40
N PRO A 448 44.01 -13.34 6.30
CA PRO A 448 44.45 -13.47 7.71
C PRO A 448 45.85 -14.07 7.85
N ARG A 449 46.19 -15.05 7.00
CA ARG A 449 47.51 -15.67 7.00
C ARG A 449 48.59 -14.71 6.54
N GLY A 450 48.28 -13.87 5.52
CA GLY A 450 49.19 -12.80 5.08
C GLY A 450 49.49 -11.81 6.20
N PHE A 451 48.45 -11.35 6.90
CA PHE A 451 48.59 -10.44 8.04
C PHE A 451 49.36 -11.07 9.21
N GLU A 452 49.12 -12.35 9.55
CA GLU A 452 49.82 -13.07 10.58
C GLU A 452 51.34 -13.15 10.27
N ILE A 453 51.73 -13.46 9.02
CA ILE A 453 53.13 -13.49 8.58
C ILE A 453 53.75 -12.10 8.67
N ALA A 454 53.10 -11.05 8.16
CA ALA A 454 53.62 -9.69 8.23
C ALA A 454 53.80 -9.21 9.68
N THR A 455 52.87 -9.56 10.56
CA THR A 455 52.97 -9.26 12.00
C THR A 455 54.18 -9.96 12.66
N ALA A 456 54.38 -11.24 12.35
CA ALA A 456 55.54 -11.98 12.86
C ALA A 456 56.88 -11.40 12.35
N GLN A 457 56.98 -11.09 11.06
CA GLN A 457 58.16 -10.48 10.47
C GLN A 457 58.47 -9.11 11.06
N PHE A 458 57.46 -8.28 11.28
CA PHE A 458 57.61 -6.97 11.91
C PHE A 458 58.17 -7.09 13.34
N ARG A 459 57.61 -7.98 14.15
CA ARG A 459 58.07 -8.23 15.53
C ARG A 459 59.50 -8.76 15.63
N GLU A 460 59.94 -9.55 14.66
CA GLU A 460 61.30 -10.06 14.57
C GLU A 460 62.28 -9.05 13.92
N GLY A 461 61.82 -7.87 13.53
CA GLY A 461 62.60 -6.84 12.84
C GLY A 461 62.99 -7.20 11.40
N LEU A 462 62.33 -8.17 10.79
CA LEU A 462 62.56 -8.66 9.43
C LEU A 462 61.63 -8.01 8.40
N GLY A 463 60.56 -7.37 8.84
CA GLY A 463 59.59 -6.68 8.03
C GLY A 463 59.47 -5.19 8.38
N SER A 464 58.93 -4.39 7.48
CA SER A 464 58.69 -2.96 7.67
C SER A 464 57.30 -2.65 8.25
N GLN A 465 57.16 -1.49 8.92
CA GLN A 465 55.89 -0.98 9.38
C GLN A 465 54.88 -0.79 8.20
N LEU A 466 55.43 -0.45 7.01
CA LEU A 466 54.61 -0.31 5.80
C LEU A 466 53.98 -1.64 5.41
N GLU A 467 54.72 -2.74 5.37
CA GLU A 467 54.22 -4.08 5.03
C GLU A 467 53.17 -4.57 6.03
N LEU A 468 53.34 -4.26 7.32
CA LEU A 468 52.35 -4.59 8.35
C LEU A 468 51.03 -3.81 8.10
N THR A 469 51.12 -2.49 7.85
CA THR A 469 49.93 -1.66 7.59
C THR A 469 49.23 -2.06 6.29
N ASP A 470 50.00 -2.35 5.23
CA ASP A 470 49.44 -2.78 3.94
C ASP A 470 48.73 -4.15 4.06
N SER A 471 49.32 -5.08 4.85
CA SER A 471 48.69 -6.39 5.09
C SER A 471 47.44 -6.30 5.96
N GLU A 472 47.36 -5.34 6.91
CA GLU A 472 46.16 -5.06 7.68
C GLU A 472 45.05 -4.50 6.79
N GLY A 473 45.41 -3.53 5.93
CA GLY A 473 44.47 -2.97 4.97
C GLY A 473 43.93 -4.03 4.01
N ALA A 474 44.77 -4.93 3.50
CA ALA A 474 44.38 -6.04 2.63
C ALA A 474 43.45 -7.05 3.33
N LEU A 475 43.70 -7.34 4.62
CA LEU A 475 42.83 -8.18 5.44
C LEU A 475 41.43 -7.58 5.55
N ARG A 476 41.33 -6.34 6.02
CA ARG A 476 40.07 -5.62 6.19
C ARG A 476 39.32 -5.51 4.86
N GLU A 477 40.00 -5.14 3.77
CA GLU A 477 39.42 -5.02 2.45
C GLU A 477 38.87 -6.36 1.94
N SER A 478 39.60 -7.47 2.14
CA SER A 478 39.12 -8.79 1.71
C SER A 478 37.89 -9.25 2.49
N GLU A 479 37.84 -9.00 3.81
CA GLU A 479 36.68 -9.31 4.66
C GLU A 479 35.46 -8.49 4.26
N PHE A 480 35.66 -7.18 4.03
CA PHE A 480 34.54 -6.30 3.55
C PHE A 480 34.07 -6.67 2.16
N ASN A 481 34.98 -6.92 1.21
CA ASN A 481 34.62 -7.30 -0.15
C ASN A 481 33.83 -8.61 -0.21
N TYR A 482 34.14 -9.55 0.69
CA TYR A 482 33.36 -10.78 0.82
C TYR A 482 31.93 -10.50 1.33
N ALA A 483 31.80 -9.76 2.43
CA ALA A 483 30.51 -9.40 2.98
C ALA A 483 29.65 -8.60 1.98
N GLN A 484 30.28 -7.65 1.24
CA GLN A 484 29.63 -6.90 0.17
C GLN A 484 29.16 -7.82 -0.97
N ALA A 485 29.95 -8.80 -1.40
CA ALA A 485 29.60 -9.72 -2.47
C ALA A 485 28.43 -10.65 -2.06
N VAL A 486 28.40 -11.09 -0.80
CA VAL A 486 27.26 -11.84 -0.23
C VAL A 486 25.99 -10.97 -0.20
N TYR A 487 26.12 -9.73 0.27
CA TYR A 487 25.02 -8.75 0.25
C TYR A 487 24.46 -8.54 -1.18
N ASP A 488 25.34 -8.28 -2.16
CA ASP A 488 24.95 -8.08 -3.55
C ASP A 488 24.21 -9.30 -4.11
N PHE A 489 24.65 -10.51 -3.77
CA PHE A 489 23.96 -11.75 -4.14
C PHE A 489 22.56 -11.84 -3.54
N LEU A 490 22.42 -11.58 -2.23
CA LEU A 490 21.12 -11.66 -1.54
C LEU A 490 20.14 -10.62 -2.07
N VAL A 491 20.60 -9.39 -2.36
CA VAL A 491 19.79 -8.34 -2.94
C VAL A 491 19.38 -8.66 -4.38
N ALA A 492 20.31 -9.14 -5.20
CA ALA A 492 20.02 -9.56 -6.57
C ALA A 492 18.96 -10.69 -6.59
N ARG A 493 19.06 -11.64 -5.65
CA ARG A 493 18.05 -12.70 -5.45
C ARG A 493 16.69 -12.12 -5.09
N ALA A 494 16.63 -11.20 -4.13
CA ALA A 494 15.37 -10.58 -3.72
C ALA A 494 14.66 -9.89 -4.90
N ARG A 495 15.41 -9.19 -5.75
CA ARG A 495 14.88 -8.55 -6.97
C ARG A 495 14.46 -9.54 -8.03
N LEU A 496 15.19 -10.66 -8.18
CA LEU A 496 14.81 -11.71 -9.10
C LEU A 496 13.50 -12.36 -8.68
N ASP A 497 13.33 -12.69 -7.38
CA ASP A 497 12.09 -13.27 -6.85
C ASP A 497 10.87 -12.37 -7.14
N GLU A 498 11.00 -11.07 -6.93
CA GLU A 498 9.96 -10.09 -7.26
C GLU A 498 9.71 -10.04 -8.77
N SER A 499 10.75 -10.10 -9.60
CA SER A 499 10.63 -10.03 -11.06
C SER A 499 9.96 -11.26 -11.68
N VAL A 500 10.04 -12.43 -11.03
CA VAL A 500 9.31 -13.65 -11.43
C VAL A 500 7.98 -13.82 -10.69
N GLY A 501 7.63 -12.90 -9.78
CA GLY A 501 6.37 -12.96 -9.03
C GLY A 501 6.31 -14.06 -7.96
N LEU A 502 7.46 -14.56 -7.52
CA LEU A 502 7.60 -15.63 -6.52
C LEU A 502 8.31 -15.11 -5.27
N VAL A 503 7.63 -14.27 -4.50
CA VAL A 503 8.20 -13.64 -3.31
C VAL A 503 7.99 -14.53 -2.08
N PRO A 504 9.09 -14.89 -1.34
CA PRO A 504 8.99 -15.68 -0.13
C PRO A 504 8.13 -15.02 0.95
N GLY A 505 7.30 -15.82 1.60
CA GLY A 505 6.36 -15.36 2.63
C GLY A 505 5.00 -14.89 2.09
N ILE A 506 4.86 -14.75 0.75
CA ILE A 506 3.60 -14.40 0.08
C ILE A 506 3.21 -15.50 -0.91
N ASP A 507 4.03 -15.70 -1.94
CA ASP A 507 3.74 -16.62 -3.04
C ASP A 507 4.32 -18.00 -2.79
N VAL A 508 5.44 -18.06 -2.06
CA VAL A 508 6.17 -19.29 -1.74
C VAL A 508 6.45 -19.32 -0.24
N GLN A 509 6.20 -20.47 0.38
CA GLN A 509 6.65 -20.69 1.76
C GLN A 509 8.17 -20.89 1.75
N PRO A 510 8.94 -20.19 2.60
CA PRO A 510 10.37 -20.45 2.73
C PRO A 510 10.55 -21.92 3.13
N GLU A 511 11.32 -22.68 2.37
CA GLU A 511 11.69 -24.03 2.75
C GLU A 511 12.57 -23.93 4.00
N LEU A 512 11.95 -24.10 5.15
CA LEU A 512 12.71 -24.31 6.38
C LEU A 512 13.53 -25.59 6.15
N ILE A 513 14.84 -25.46 6.20
CA ILE A 513 15.73 -26.62 6.23
C ILE A 513 15.29 -27.41 7.47
N ARG A 514 14.46 -28.43 7.26
CA ARG A 514 14.17 -29.40 8.30
C ARG A 514 15.49 -30.12 8.52
N SER A 515 16.14 -29.78 9.63
CA SER A 515 17.09 -30.72 10.21
C SER A 515 16.33 -32.00 10.48
N GLU A 516 16.45 -32.99 9.59
CA GLU A 516 16.06 -34.35 9.90
C GLU A 516 16.84 -34.72 11.18
N GLN A 517 16.12 -34.84 12.26
CA GLN A 517 16.62 -35.48 13.49
C GLN A 517 16.76 -36.98 13.28
#